data_16358330b8c3110e84a1c13d7d738810
#
_entry.id   16358330b8c3110e84a1c13d7d738810
#
_cell.length_a   1.000
_cell.length_b   1.000
_cell.length_c   1.000
_cell.angle_alpha   90.00
_cell.angle_beta   90.00
_cell.angle_gamma   90.00
#
_symmetry.space_group_name_H-M   'P 1'
#
loop_
_entity.id
_entity.type
_entity.pdbx_description
1 polymer ?
#
loop_
_entity_poly.entity_id
_entity_poly.type
_entity_poly.pdbx_seq_one_letter_code
_entity_poly.pdbx_strand_id
1 'polypeptide(L)'
;MNKRKRQIITAARALFIEKGFVDASMNDIISAAKISKGTFYNHFSSKNECLIAILDEGREEASNRRHELLYGKDPTDLEVLTQQVAVLMYVNREHNLIQIFESIFHSKDIELKKIILNYYLQELEWLANRLVQVFGEEISPISYECAVQTLGMINLTLRAVLIADYKYINREAIVRVALRNISVIIPVMLESKEIIISTEMINTIQNVANFKTVNKETVIEQLTGFKKGLAKNETVEGLEYVEFLLEELKREKPKLFIIESLLTPFRKAFVGTEHAEEARDIANSLWRYVKIERPSERCIK
;
A
#
# COMPACT_ATOMS: atom_id res chain seq x y z
N MET A 1 -12.27 9.42 8.19
CA MET A 1 -11.17 10.43 8.44
C MET A 1 -11.69 11.61 9.20
N ASN A 2 -11.06 11.95 10.35
CA ASN A 2 -11.37 13.16 11.10
C ASN A 2 -11.24 14.40 10.18
N LYS A 3 -12.24 15.27 10.15
CA LYS A 3 -12.30 16.48 9.29
C LYS A 3 -10.99 17.29 9.33
N ARG A 4 -10.35 17.40 10.51
CA ARG A 4 -9.10 18.14 10.70
C ARG A 4 -7.90 17.43 10.07
N LYS A 5 -7.78 16.11 10.23
CA LYS A 5 -6.70 15.31 9.60
C LYS A 5 -6.78 15.44 8.07
N ARG A 6 -7.99 15.33 7.49
CA ARG A 6 -8.22 15.52 6.06
C ARG A 6 -7.81 16.91 5.56
N GLN A 7 -8.15 17.96 6.34
CA GLN A 7 -7.78 19.34 6.02
C GLN A 7 -6.27 19.51 5.95
N ILE A 8 -5.52 18.87 6.88
CA ILE A 8 -4.04 18.89 6.90
C ILE A 8 -3.48 18.16 5.68
N ILE A 9 -3.97 16.95 5.39
CA ILE A 9 -3.50 16.14 4.26
C ILE A 9 -3.73 16.87 2.94
N THR A 10 -4.90 17.47 2.75
CA THR A 10 -5.22 18.25 1.54
C THR A 10 -4.29 19.45 1.37
N ALA A 11 -4.03 20.19 2.45
CA ALA A 11 -3.12 21.34 2.42
C ALA A 11 -1.66 20.90 2.18
N ALA A 12 -1.21 19.83 2.83
CA ALA A 12 0.13 19.28 2.65
C ALA A 12 0.33 18.80 1.19
N ARG A 13 -0.64 18.08 0.63
CA ARG A 13 -0.59 17.61 -0.76
C ARG A 13 -0.46 18.78 -1.74
N ALA A 14 -1.28 19.80 -1.60
CA ALA A 14 -1.22 20.97 -2.46
C ALA A 14 0.15 21.66 -2.40
N LEU A 15 0.72 21.84 -1.20
CA LEU A 15 2.04 22.43 -1.02
C LEU A 15 3.17 21.55 -1.58
N PHE A 16 3.08 20.23 -1.43
CA PHE A 16 4.08 19.31 -1.97
C PHE A 16 4.08 19.30 -3.50
N ILE A 17 2.93 19.53 -4.12
CA ILE A 17 2.81 19.68 -5.58
C ILE A 17 3.36 21.05 -6.03
N GLU A 18 2.99 22.14 -5.33
CA GLU A 18 3.34 23.51 -5.72
C GLU A 18 4.80 23.85 -5.50
N LYS A 19 5.32 23.55 -4.29
CA LYS A 19 6.69 23.93 -3.86
C LYS A 19 7.68 22.77 -3.87
N GLY A 20 7.20 21.53 -4.06
CA GLY A 20 7.98 20.32 -3.80
C GLY A 20 8.00 19.96 -2.32
N PHE A 21 8.26 18.67 -2.05
CA PHE A 21 8.30 18.17 -0.67
C PHE A 21 9.41 18.81 0.16
N VAL A 22 10.60 19.00 -0.42
CA VAL A 22 11.79 19.50 0.31
C VAL A 22 11.56 20.91 0.84
N ASP A 23 11.05 21.80 -0.01
CA ASP A 23 10.91 23.23 0.28
C ASP A 23 9.63 23.57 1.07
N ALA A 24 8.64 22.69 1.10
CA ALA A 24 7.46 22.86 1.93
C ALA A 24 7.79 22.65 3.41
N SER A 25 7.49 23.65 4.26
CA SER A 25 7.68 23.57 5.71
C SER A 25 6.41 23.15 6.45
N MET A 26 6.55 22.67 7.70
CA MET A 26 5.39 22.41 8.57
C MET A 26 4.58 23.68 8.83
N ASN A 27 5.23 24.85 8.96
CA ASN A 27 4.53 26.11 9.15
C ASN A 27 3.69 26.50 7.91
N ASP A 28 4.17 26.19 6.70
CA ASP A 28 3.39 26.39 5.47
C ASP A 28 2.13 25.52 5.51
N ILE A 29 2.26 24.24 5.90
CA ILE A 29 1.13 23.33 6.01
C ILE A 29 0.11 23.82 7.04
N ILE A 30 0.56 24.23 8.24
CA ILE A 30 -0.29 24.75 9.31
C ILE A 30 -1.06 25.98 8.81
N SER A 31 -0.37 26.92 8.14
CA SER A 31 -0.95 28.15 7.60
C SER A 31 -1.97 27.84 6.49
N ALA A 32 -1.61 27.00 5.53
CA ALA A 32 -2.50 26.60 4.43
C ALA A 32 -3.71 25.82 4.92
N ALA A 33 -3.55 24.97 5.93
CA ALA A 33 -4.62 24.24 6.57
C ALA A 33 -5.48 25.12 7.51
N LYS A 34 -5.09 26.37 7.78
CA LYS A 34 -5.80 27.31 8.68
C LYS A 34 -6.10 26.69 10.05
N ILE A 35 -5.11 26.06 10.67
CA ILE A 35 -5.19 25.43 11.98
C ILE A 35 -4.13 25.97 12.94
N SER A 36 -4.30 25.69 14.24
CA SER A 36 -3.24 25.99 15.22
C SER A 36 -2.11 24.95 15.14
N LYS A 37 -0.91 25.37 15.60
CA LYS A 37 0.25 24.48 15.75
C LYS A 37 -0.06 23.26 16.62
N GLY A 38 -0.77 23.47 17.74
CA GLY A 38 -1.23 22.37 18.61
C GLY A 38 -2.15 21.38 17.89
N THR A 39 -3.09 21.89 17.07
CA THR A 39 -3.96 21.02 16.27
C THR A 39 -3.17 20.17 15.28
N PHE A 40 -2.13 20.74 14.64
CA PHE A 40 -1.26 19.97 13.73
C PHE A 40 -0.57 18.83 14.47
N TYR A 41 0.10 19.12 15.58
CA TYR A 41 0.87 18.12 16.32
C TYR A 41 0.01 17.04 17.00
N ASN A 42 -1.28 17.28 17.20
CA ASN A 42 -2.22 16.24 17.62
C ASN A 42 -2.49 15.19 16.53
N HIS A 43 -2.18 15.49 15.27
CA HIS A 43 -2.44 14.59 14.14
C HIS A 43 -1.18 14.08 13.46
N PHE A 44 -0.12 14.88 13.39
CA PHE A 44 1.11 14.57 12.69
C PHE A 44 2.32 15.12 13.47
N SER A 45 3.30 14.27 13.72
CA SER A 45 4.54 14.68 14.39
C SER A 45 5.54 15.31 13.44
N SER A 46 5.40 15.04 12.13
CA SER A 46 6.35 15.47 11.10
C SER A 46 5.71 15.64 9.73
N LYS A 47 6.44 16.33 8.84
CA LYS A 47 6.12 16.44 7.41
C LYS A 47 6.13 15.06 6.72
N ASN A 48 7.03 14.17 7.14
CA ASN A 48 7.11 12.81 6.61
C ASN A 48 5.84 12.01 6.92
N GLU A 49 5.24 12.18 8.09
CA GLU A 49 3.96 11.53 8.41
C GLU A 49 2.80 12.05 7.54
N CYS A 50 2.79 13.33 7.18
CA CYS A 50 1.83 13.85 6.22
C CYS A 50 2.01 13.20 4.83
N LEU A 51 3.27 13.01 4.39
CA LEU A 51 3.56 12.32 3.15
C LEU A 51 3.08 10.87 3.19
N ILE A 52 3.41 10.13 4.25
CA ILE A 52 2.95 8.74 4.42
C ILE A 52 1.43 8.67 4.33
N ALA A 53 0.71 9.57 5.00
CA ALA A 53 -0.74 9.62 4.95
C ALA A 53 -1.29 9.90 3.53
N ILE A 54 -0.63 10.78 2.76
CA ILE A 54 -0.99 11.05 1.36
C ILE A 54 -0.80 9.79 0.49
N LEU A 55 0.31 9.09 0.66
CA LEU A 55 0.63 7.86 -0.09
C LEU A 55 -0.32 6.71 0.29
N ASP A 56 -0.63 6.60 1.58
CA ASP A 56 -1.56 5.60 2.08
C ASP A 56 -2.99 5.82 1.56
N GLU A 57 -3.47 7.08 1.45
CA GLU A 57 -4.76 7.39 0.81
C GLU A 57 -4.80 6.91 -0.65
N GLY A 58 -3.76 7.23 -1.44
CA GLY A 58 -3.69 6.80 -2.84
C GLY A 58 -3.64 5.27 -2.98
N ARG A 59 -2.87 4.60 -2.13
CA ARG A 59 -2.77 3.13 -2.13
C ARG A 59 -4.09 2.47 -1.74
N GLU A 60 -4.78 2.99 -0.75
CA GLU A 60 -6.07 2.46 -0.33
C GLU A 60 -7.11 2.62 -1.43
N GLU A 61 -7.15 3.77 -2.08
CA GLU A 61 -8.03 3.99 -3.21
C GLU A 61 -7.72 3.03 -4.36
N ALA A 62 -6.44 2.84 -4.69
CA ALA A 62 -6.04 1.85 -5.70
C ALA A 62 -6.46 0.44 -5.30
N SER A 63 -6.28 0.05 -4.04
CA SER A 63 -6.69 -1.26 -3.53
C SER A 63 -8.21 -1.47 -3.65
N ASN A 64 -9.01 -0.48 -3.26
CA ASN A 64 -10.46 -0.57 -3.34
C ASN A 64 -10.95 -0.72 -4.79
N ARG A 65 -10.44 0.12 -5.71
CA ARG A 65 -10.77 0.04 -7.15
C ARG A 65 -10.36 -1.31 -7.75
N ARG A 66 -9.20 -1.86 -7.35
CA ARG A 66 -8.72 -3.19 -7.78
C ARG A 66 -9.63 -4.32 -7.29
N HIS A 67 -10.12 -4.23 -6.06
CA HIS A 67 -11.07 -5.20 -5.52
C HIS A 67 -12.43 -5.14 -6.25
N GLU A 68 -12.93 -3.94 -6.54
CA GLU A 68 -14.15 -3.74 -7.31
C GLU A 68 -14.03 -4.33 -8.72
N LEU A 69 -12.88 -4.14 -9.39
CA LEU A 69 -12.61 -4.70 -10.71
C LEU A 69 -12.56 -6.24 -10.72
N LEU A 70 -12.17 -6.87 -9.60
CA LEU A 70 -12.09 -8.32 -9.48
C LEU A 70 -13.42 -8.95 -9.06
N TYR A 71 -14.33 -8.17 -8.47
CA TYR A 71 -15.58 -8.72 -7.94
C TYR A 71 -16.40 -9.42 -9.03
N GLY A 72 -16.68 -10.71 -8.82
CA GLY A 72 -17.45 -11.55 -9.74
C GLY A 72 -16.73 -11.91 -11.05
N LYS A 73 -15.43 -11.65 -11.17
CA LYS A 73 -14.62 -11.99 -12.34
C LYS A 73 -13.61 -13.08 -12.03
N ASP A 74 -13.13 -13.74 -13.07
CA ASP A 74 -12.06 -14.72 -12.97
C ASP A 74 -10.74 -14.03 -12.57
N PRO A 75 -10.11 -14.42 -11.46
CA PRO A 75 -8.82 -13.85 -11.03
C PRO A 75 -7.66 -14.20 -11.99
N THR A 76 -7.82 -15.17 -12.86
CA THR A 76 -6.81 -15.55 -13.87
C THR A 76 -6.93 -14.77 -15.17
N ASP A 77 -7.97 -13.94 -15.32
CA ASP A 77 -8.18 -13.13 -16.52
C ASP A 77 -7.15 -12.02 -16.63
N LEU A 78 -6.35 -12.07 -17.71
CA LEU A 78 -5.30 -11.10 -18.02
C LEU A 78 -5.85 -9.69 -18.26
N GLU A 79 -7.08 -9.55 -18.77
CA GLU A 79 -7.70 -8.24 -18.99
C GLU A 79 -8.11 -7.62 -17.64
N VAL A 80 -8.58 -8.42 -16.70
CA VAL A 80 -8.83 -7.97 -15.31
C VAL A 80 -7.52 -7.49 -14.68
N LEU A 81 -6.43 -8.23 -14.82
CA LEU A 81 -5.11 -7.80 -14.34
C LEU A 81 -4.66 -6.50 -15.03
N THR A 82 -4.88 -6.37 -16.35
CA THR A 82 -4.57 -5.16 -17.11
C THR A 82 -5.26 -3.93 -16.50
N GLN A 83 -6.56 -4.02 -16.26
CA GLN A 83 -7.34 -2.96 -15.63
C GLN A 83 -6.85 -2.66 -14.22
N GLN A 84 -6.56 -3.68 -13.41
CA GLN A 84 -6.07 -3.52 -12.04
C GLN A 84 -4.70 -2.83 -11.98
N VAL A 85 -3.77 -3.15 -12.88
CA VAL A 85 -2.46 -2.49 -12.95
C VAL A 85 -2.62 -1.02 -13.38
N ALA A 86 -3.52 -0.75 -14.35
CA ALA A 86 -3.80 0.61 -14.79
C ALA A 86 -4.39 1.51 -13.70
N VAL A 87 -5.11 0.95 -12.71
CA VAL A 87 -5.69 1.70 -11.59
C VAL A 87 -4.65 2.57 -10.90
N LEU A 88 -3.46 2.03 -10.58
CA LEU A 88 -2.42 2.80 -9.91
C LEU A 88 -1.97 4.01 -10.72
N MET A 89 -1.92 3.87 -12.04
CA MET A 89 -1.55 4.97 -12.95
C MET A 89 -2.61 6.08 -12.94
N TYR A 90 -3.89 5.72 -12.84
CA TYR A 90 -4.97 6.69 -12.72
C TYR A 90 -4.95 7.39 -11.36
N VAL A 91 -4.84 6.64 -10.27
CA VAL A 91 -4.76 7.18 -8.90
C VAL A 91 -3.54 8.10 -8.75
N ASN A 92 -2.36 7.67 -9.22
CA ASN A 92 -1.16 8.51 -9.17
C ASN A 92 -1.33 9.83 -9.92
N ARG A 93 -2.05 9.83 -11.04
CA ARG A 93 -2.38 11.05 -11.79
C ARG A 93 -3.40 11.92 -11.07
N GLU A 94 -4.50 11.33 -10.60
CA GLU A 94 -5.59 12.04 -9.91
C GLU A 94 -5.10 12.75 -8.64
N HIS A 95 -4.17 12.12 -7.93
CA HIS A 95 -3.56 12.66 -6.72
C HIS A 95 -2.25 13.42 -6.95
N ASN A 96 -1.79 13.55 -8.20
CA ASN A 96 -0.52 14.17 -8.58
C ASN A 96 0.70 13.58 -7.83
N LEU A 97 0.66 12.28 -7.50
CA LEU A 97 1.71 11.62 -6.73
C LEU A 97 3.04 11.57 -7.49
N ILE A 98 3.01 11.54 -8.82
CA ILE A 98 4.23 11.55 -9.67
C ILE A 98 5.07 12.78 -9.38
N GLN A 99 4.46 13.98 -9.31
CA GLN A 99 5.18 15.23 -9.00
C GLN A 99 5.79 15.20 -7.60
N ILE A 100 5.08 14.62 -6.63
CA ILE A 100 5.61 14.44 -5.27
C ILE A 100 6.82 13.49 -5.30
N PHE A 101 6.73 12.34 -6.00
CA PHE A 101 7.83 11.40 -6.13
C PHE A 101 9.06 12.03 -6.79
N GLU A 102 8.88 12.79 -7.87
CA GLU A 102 9.97 13.49 -8.55
C GLU A 102 10.68 14.48 -7.64
N SER A 103 9.94 15.24 -6.83
CA SER A 103 10.52 16.18 -5.87
C SER A 103 11.35 15.48 -4.78
N ILE A 104 11.00 14.23 -4.45
CA ILE A 104 11.68 13.43 -3.43
C ILE A 104 12.92 12.71 -4.00
N PHE A 105 12.88 12.31 -5.27
CA PHE A 105 13.93 11.50 -5.88
C PHE A 105 15.31 12.15 -5.79
N HIS A 106 15.36 13.47 -5.84
CA HIS A 106 16.59 14.27 -5.72
C HIS A 106 16.97 14.57 -4.26
N SER A 107 16.15 14.20 -3.28
CA SER A 107 16.44 14.43 -1.87
C SER A 107 17.60 13.53 -1.39
N LYS A 108 18.44 14.08 -0.50
CA LYS A 108 19.48 13.34 0.21
C LYS A 108 18.97 12.68 1.50
N ASP A 109 17.70 12.91 1.85
CA ASP A 109 17.07 12.38 3.06
C ASP A 109 16.86 10.86 2.95
N ILE A 110 17.56 10.12 3.79
CA ILE A 110 17.54 8.66 3.81
C ILE A 110 16.17 8.14 4.26
N GLU A 111 15.53 8.80 5.22
CA GLU A 111 14.20 8.39 5.70
C GLU A 111 13.16 8.52 4.58
N LEU A 112 13.22 9.62 3.86
CA LEU A 112 12.32 9.88 2.75
C LEU A 112 12.48 8.85 1.63
N LYS A 113 13.73 8.50 1.29
CA LYS A 113 14.01 7.44 0.31
C LYS A 113 13.47 6.09 0.74
N LYS A 114 13.57 5.76 2.03
CA LYS A 114 13.00 4.51 2.57
C LYS A 114 11.47 4.50 2.48
N ILE A 115 10.77 5.62 2.77
CA ILE A 115 9.32 5.71 2.63
C ILE A 115 8.91 5.37 1.18
N ILE A 116 9.55 5.99 0.19
CA ILE A 116 9.27 5.74 -1.23
C ILE A 116 9.61 4.30 -1.62
N LEU A 117 10.75 3.79 -1.17
CA LEU A 117 11.14 2.40 -1.42
C LEU A 117 10.10 1.42 -0.87
N ASN A 118 9.62 1.63 0.35
CA ASN A 118 8.60 0.78 0.96
C ASN A 118 7.27 0.82 0.17
N TYR A 119 6.87 2.01 -0.30
CA TYR A 119 5.71 2.16 -1.17
C TYR A 119 5.87 1.36 -2.47
N TYR A 120 7.04 1.43 -3.10
CA TYR A 120 7.37 0.69 -4.31
C TYR A 120 7.40 -0.83 -4.09
N LEU A 121 8.00 -1.29 -2.99
CA LEU A 121 8.07 -2.72 -2.65
C LEU A 121 6.68 -3.34 -2.42
N GLN A 122 5.76 -2.61 -1.82
CA GLN A 122 4.39 -3.09 -1.63
C GLN A 122 3.64 -3.25 -2.96
N GLU A 123 3.90 -2.36 -3.93
CA GLU A 123 3.33 -2.49 -5.26
C GLU A 123 3.94 -3.68 -6.03
N LEU A 124 5.25 -3.89 -5.90
CA LEU A 124 5.91 -5.06 -6.47
C LEU A 124 5.35 -6.37 -5.89
N GLU A 125 5.19 -6.45 -4.58
CA GLU A 125 4.61 -7.63 -3.92
C GLU A 125 3.19 -7.91 -4.40
N TRP A 126 2.36 -6.86 -4.48
CA TRP A 126 1.01 -7.00 -5.00
C TRP A 126 1.02 -7.53 -6.44
N LEU A 127 1.84 -6.95 -7.33
CA LEU A 127 1.91 -7.37 -8.73
C LEU A 127 2.48 -8.78 -8.87
N ALA A 128 3.55 -9.13 -8.14
CA ALA A 128 4.14 -10.46 -8.17
C ALA A 128 3.10 -11.53 -7.79
N ASN A 129 2.33 -11.30 -6.72
CA ASN A 129 1.26 -12.21 -6.30
C ASN A 129 0.14 -12.31 -7.35
N ARG A 130 -0.21 -11.21 -8.02
CA ARG A 130 -1.22 -11.22 -9.09
C ARG A 130 -0.74 -11.95 -10.34
N LEU A 131 0.54 -11.80 -10.70
CA LEU A 131 1.15 -12.55 -11.80
C LEU A 131 1.12 -14.06 -11.55
N VAL A 132 1.43 -14.51 -10.32
CA VAL A 132 1.30 -15.92 -9.94
C VAL A 132 -0.14 -16.42 -10.09
N GLN A 133 -1.14 -15.63 -9.70
CA GLN A 133 -2.54 -16.02 -9.86
C GLN A 133 -2.96 -16.15 -11.33
N VAL A 134 -2.39 -15.33 -12.23
CA VAL A 134 -2.73 -15.32 -13.66
C VAL A 134 -1.94 -16.37 -14.45
N PHE A 135 -0.65 -16.51 -14.17
CA PHE A 135 0.26 -17.37 -14.97
C PHE A 135 0.56 -18.71 -14.32
N GLY A 136 0.10 -18.97 -13.09
CA GLY A 136 0.29 -20.23 -12.39
C GLY A 136 1.41 -20.19 -11.35
N GLU A 137 1.42 -21.19 -10.46
CA GLU A 137 2.37 -21.29 -9.34
C GLU A 137 3.82 -21.53 -9.81
N GLU A 138 4.01 -22.07 -11.00
CA GLU A 138 5.33 -22.31 -11.57
C GLU A 138 6.17 -21.04 -11.72
N ILE A 139 5.54 -19.88 -11.88
CA ILE A 139 6.28 -18.62 -11.97
C ILE A 139 6.65 -18.03 -10.59
N SER A 140 6.24 -18.65 -9.49
CA SER A 140 6.50 -18.14 -8.13
C SER A 140 7.97 -17.76 -7.89
N PRO A 141 8.98 -18.57 -8.34
CA PRO A 141 10.40 -18.23 -8.17
C PRO A 141 10.84 -16.96 -8.90
N ILE A 142 10.21 -16.64 -10.04
CA ILE A 142 10.56 -15.50 -10.90
C ILE A 142 9.53 -14.35 -10.81
N SER A 143 8.52 -14.47 -9.95
CA SER A 143 7.37 -13.55 -9.92
C SER A 143 7.77 -12.09 -9.65
N TYR A 144 8.72 -11.85 -8.76
CA TYR A 144 9.24 -10.51 -8.49
C TYR A 144 10.02 -9.93 -9.67
N GLU A 145 10.80 -10.75 -10.36
CA GLU A 145 11.51 -10.33 -11.57
C GLU A 145 10.53 -9.95 -12.69
N CYS A 146 9.50 -10.76 -12.89
CA CYS A 146 8.40 -10.44 -13.82
C CYS A 146 7.69 -9.14 -13.44
N ALA A 147 7.46 -8.91 -12.14
CA ALA A 147 6.83 -7.68 -11.66
C ALA A 147 7.72 -6.45 -11.90
N VAL A 148 9.03 -6.53 -11.61
CA VAL A 148 10.00 -5.46 -11.88
C VAL A 148 10.06 -5.14 -13.36
N GLN A 149 10.17 -6.16 -14.23
CA GLN A 149 10.21 -5.97 -15.68
C GLN A 149 8.90 -5.36 -16.21
N THR A 150 7.75 -5.83 -15.72
CA THR A 150 6.43 -5.25 -16.09
C THR A 150 6.35 -3.77 -15.75
N LEU A 151 6.65 -3.40 -14.49
CA LEU A 151 6.62 -1.99 -14.06
C LEU A 151 7.69 -1.17 -14.79
N GLY A 152 8.86 -1.72 -15.06
CA GLY A 152 9.91 -1.08 -15.83
C GLY A 152 9.46 -0.74 -17.25
N MET A 153 8.87 -1.69 -17.97
CA MET A 153 8.31 -1.47 -19.31
C MET A 153 7.22 -0.40 -19.30
N ILE A 154 6.29 -0.45 -18.34
CA ILE A 154 5.21 0.53 -18.20
C ILE A 154 5.79 1.93 -17.96
N ASN A 155 6.66 2.07 -16.95
CA ASN A 155 7.21 3.36 -16.55
C ASN A 155 8.06 4.00 -17.65
N LEU A 156 8.92 3.23 -18.34
CA LEU A 156 9.74 3.76 -19.44
C LEU A 156 8.88 4.14 -20.65
N THR A 157 7.88 3.32 -20.97
CA THR A 157 6.95 3.63 -22.07
C THR A 157 6.15 4.91 -21.77
N LEU A 158 5.65 5.06 -20.54
CA LEU A 158 4.96 6.29 -20.12
C LEU A 158 5.87 7.53 -20.25
N ARG A 159 7.12 7.42 -19.78
CA ARG A 159 8.09 8.52 -19.91
C ARG A 159 8.32 8.89 -21.37
N ALA A 160 8.54 7.92 -22.24
CA ALA A 160 8.75 8.16 -23.66
C ALA A 160 7.56 8.86 -24.31
N VAL A 161 6.34 8.41 -24.00
CA VAL A 161 5.10 9.01 -24.54
C VAL A 161 4.88 10.42 -24.01
N LEU A 162 5.20 10.70 -22.73
CA LEU A 162 5.09 12.03 -22.13
C LEU A 162 6.11 13.01 -22.73
N ILE A 163 7.36 12.58 -22.97
CA ILE A 163 8.38 13.40 -23.64
C ILE A 163 7.95 13.76 -25.08
N ALA A 164 7.27 12.85 -25.77
CA ALA A 164 6.77 13.08 -27.11
C ALA A 164 5.51 13.97 -27.18
N ASP A 165 5.06 14.52 -26.06
CA ASP A 165 3.85 15.39 -25.92
C ASP A 165 2.59 14.77 -26.55
N TYR A 166 2.47 13.46 -26.40
CA TYR A 166 1.29 12.74 -26.92
C TYR A 166 0.08 13.00 -26.03
N LYS A 167 -0.91 13.75 -26.54
CA LYS A 167 -2.08 14.23 -25.77
C LYS A 167 -3.01 13.10 -25.30
N TYR A 168 -3.02 11.96 -25.99
CA TYR A 168 -3.93 10.83 -25.72
C TYR A 168 -3.15 9.58 -25.38
N ILE A 169 -2.90 9.37 -24.07
CA ILE A 169 -2.23 8.17 -23.58
C ILE A 169 -3.28 7.15 -23.16
N ASN A 170 -3.38 6.04 -23.88
CA ASN A 170 -4.14 4.89 -23.44
C ASN A 170 -3.28 4.05 -22.48
N ARG A 171 -3.48 4.25 -21.17
CA ARG A 171 -2.71 3.59 -20.11
C ARG A 171 -2.91 2.08 -20.10
N GLU A 172 -4.14 1.63 -20.31
CA GLU A 172 -4.45 0.20 -20.38
C GLU A 172 -3.76 -0.47 -21.57
N ALA A 173 -3.65 0.21 -22.71
CA ALA A 173 -2.89 -0.32 -23.85
C ALA A 173 -1.40 -0.51 -23.50
N ILE A 174 -0.79 0.43 -22.77
CA ILE A 174 0.60 0.29 -22.31
C ILE A 174 0.74 -0.92 -21.39
N VAL A 175 -0.15 -1.07 -20.41
CA VAL A 175 -0.17 -2.20 -19.49
C VAL A 175 -0.37 -3.51 -20.23
N ARG A 176 -1.33 -3.57 -21.15
CA ARG A 176 -1.63 -4.76 -21.96
C ARG A 176 -0.42 -5.22 -22.77
N VAL A 177 0.30 -4.29 -23.38
CA VAL A 177 1.54 -4.58 -24.12
C VAL A 177 2.61 -5.12 -23.17
N ALA A 178 2.81 -4.51 -22.00
CA ALA A 178 3.78 -4.98 -21.03
C ALA A 178 3.46 -6.40 -20.52
N LEU A 179 2.21 -6.66 -20.15
CA LEU A 179 1.78 -7.98 -19.67
C LEU A 179 1.85 -9.05 -20.77
N ARG A 180 1.51 -8.72 -22.02
CA ARG A 180 1.70 -9.62 -23.17
C ARG A 180 3.18 -9.95 -23.37
N ASN A 181 4.07 -8.97 -23.29
CA ASN A 181 5.50 -9.21 -23.45
C ASN A 181 6.02 -10.12 -22.33
N ILE A 182 5.60 -9.89 -21.08
CA ILE A 182 5.97 -10.77 -19.96
C ILE A 182 5.45 -12.20 -20.17
N SER A 183 4.22 -12.40 -20.62
CA SER A 183 3.68 -13.74 -20.87
C SER A 183 4.51 -14.54 -21.89
N VAL A 184 5.09 -13.86 -22.89
CA VAL A 184 5.99 -14.48 -23.89
C VAL A 184 7.36 -14.78 -23.32
N ILE A 185 7.86 -13.97 -22.38
CA ILE A 185 9.21 -14.11 -21.82
C ILE A 185 9.25 -15.16 -20.68
N ILE A 186 8.17 -15.34 -19.93
CA ILE A 186 8.08 -16.26 -18.79
C ILE A 186 8.65 -17.67 -19.10
N PRO A 187 8.29 -18.36 -20.18
CA PRO A 187 8.84 -19.69 -20.48
C PRO A 187 10.37 -19.69 -20.60
N VAL A 188 10.94 -18.67 -21.22
CA VAL A 188 12.38 -18.51 -21.37
C VAL A 188 13.07 -18.26 -20.03
N MET A 189 12.46 -17.44 -19.17
CA MET A 189 12.97 -17.18 -17.82
C MET A 189 12.97 -18.44 -16.94
N LEU A 190 11.93 -19.27 -17.06
CA LEU A 190 11.84 -20.54 -16.32
C LEU A 190 12.90 -21.56 -16.81
N GLU A 191 13.19 -21.57 -18.12
CA GLU A 191 14.19 -22.46 -18.71
C GLU A 191 15.62 -22.03 -18.37
N SER A 192 15.92 -20.72 -18.46
CA SER A 192 17.27 -20.19 -18.21
C SER A 192 17.71 -20.30 -16.75
N LYS A 193 16.75 -20.27 -15.81
CA LYS A 193 16.99 -20.22 -14.37
C LYS A 193 17.86 -19.06 -13.91
N GLU A 194 18.07 -18.06 -14.76
CA GLU A 194 18.79 -16.83 -14.41
C GLU A 194 17.81 -15.88 -13.72
N ILE A 195 17.99 -15.69 -12.41
CA ILE A 195 17.15 -14.82 -11.58
C ILE A 195 18.04 -13.75 -10.96
N ILE A 196 17.77 -12.49 -11.28
CA ILE A 196 18.46 -11.33 -10.68
C ILE A 196 17.69 -10.85 -9.46
N ILE A 197 16.37 -10.76 -9.57
CA ILE A 197 15.49 -10.28 -8.48
C ILE A 197 14.80 -11.46 -7.81
N SER A 198 15.49 -12.08 -6.85
CA SER A 198 14.92 -13.20 -6.08
C SER A 198 14.01 -12.71 -4.94
N THR A 199 13.13 -13.59 -4.47
CA THR A 199 12.32 -13.36 -3.26
C THR A 199 13.20 -13.06 -2.04
N GLU A 200 14.37 -13.70 -1.91
CA GLU A 200 15.31 -13.45 -0.82
C GLU A 200 15.91 -12.04 -0.88
N MET A 201 16.25 -11.57 -2.09
CA MET A 201 16.72 -10.20 -2.29
C MET A 201 15.65 -9.19 -1.87
N ILE A 202 14.40 -9.39 -2.29
CA ILE A 202 13.27 -8.53 -1.91
C ILE A 202 13.06 -8.53 -0.39
N ASN A 203 13.06 -9.69 0.26
CA ASN A 203 12.95 -9.80 1.71
C ASN A 203 14.09 -9.05 2.42
N THR A 204 15.31 -9.14 1.89
CA THR A 204 16.46 -8.40 2.43
C THR A 204 16.24 -6.89 2.30
N ILE A 205 15.78 -6.40 1.15
CA ILE A 205 15.49 -4.98 0.94
C ILE A 205 14.34 -4.53 1.83
N GLN A 206 13.29 -5.33 1.99
CA GLN A 206 12.17 -5.05 2.90
C GLN A 206 12.64 -4.93 4.34
N ASN A 207 13.53 -5.80 4.81
CA ASN A 207 14.09 -5.72 6.16
C ASN A 207 14.93 -4.45 6.38
N VAL A 208 15.64 -3.98 5.36
CA VAL A 208 16.39 -2.71 5.40
C VAL A 208 15.45 -1.49 5.31
N ALA A 209 14.37 -1.60 4.54
CA ALA A 209 13.38 -0.54 4.34
C ALA A 209 12.39 -0.42 5.50
N ASN A 210 12.22 -1.46 6.32
CA ASN A 210 11.22 -1.51 7.38
C ASN A 210 11.44 -0.44 8.45
N PHE A 211 10.67 0.62 8.32
CA PHE A 211 10.30 1.48 9.45
C PHE A 211 9.23 0.77 10.28
N LYS A 212 9.56 0.53 11.56
CA LYS A 212 8.72 -0.15 12.54
C LYS A 212 8.12 -1.44 12.01
N THR A 213 8.82 -2.54 12.21
CA THR A 213 8.19 -3.85 12.21
C THR A 213 6.94 -3.76 13.06
N VAL A 214 5.77 -3.95 12.42
CA VAL A 214 4.53 -4.14 13.17
C VAL A 214 4.70 -5.47 13.87
N ASN A 215 5.21 -5.44 15.11
CA ASN A 215 5.33 -6.62 15.95
C ASN A 215 4.00 -6.85 16.70
N LYS A 216 3.89 -8.01 17.30
CA LYS A 216 2.72 -8.42 18.08
C LYS A 216 2.36 -7.41 19.17
N GLU A 217 3.37 -6.89 19.87
CA GLU A 217 3.23 -5.91 20.95
C GLU A 217 2.61 -4.61 20.45
N THR A 218 3.09 -4.09 19.33
CA THR A 218 2.53 -2.86 18.72
C THR A 218 1.05 -3.00 18.39
N VAL A 219 0.63 -4.15 17.83
CA VAL A 219 -0.79 -4.38 17.48
C VAL A 219 -1.65 -4.53 18.73
N ILE A 220 -1.14 -5.21 19.77
CA ILE A 220 -1.82 -5.32 21.07
C ILE A 220 -2.00 -3.94 21.71
N GLU A 221 -1.00 -3.08 21.66
CA GLU A 221 -1.07 -1.71 22.17
C GLU A 221 -2.13 -0.89 21.42
N GLN A 222 -2.14 -0.95 20.09
CA GLN A 222 -3.14 -0.27 19.25
C GLN A 222 -4.57 -0.74 19.57
N LEU A 223 -4.81 -2.06 19.59
CA LEU A 223 -6.13 -2.62 19.92
C LEU A 223 -6.56 -2.28 21.37
N THR A 224 -5.59 -2.27 22.31
CA THR A 224 -5.88 -1.95 23.71
C THR A 224 -6.25 -0.47 23.87
N GLY A 225 -5.54 0.41 23.16
CA GLY A 225 -5.85 1.85 23.10
C GLY A 225 -7.23 2.08 22.50
N PHE A 226 -7.51 1.45 21.38
CA PHE A 226 -8.80 1.49 20.69
C PHE A 226 -9.94 1.04 21.58
N LYS A 227 -9.81 -0.13 22.26
CA LYS A 227 -10.82 -0.61 23.22
C LYS A 227 -11.13 0.39 24.31
N LYS A 228 -10.14 1.13 24.81
CA LYS A 228 -10.33 2.17 25.84
C LYS A 228 -11.05 3.41 25.32
N GLY A 229 -10.90 3.70 24.02
CA GLY A 229 -11.54 4.83 23.36
C GLY A 229 -13.00 4.57 22.97
N LEU A 230 -13.43 3.31 22.91
CA LEU A 230 -14.79 2.94 22.57
C LEU A 230 -15.74 3.37 23.70
N ALA A 231 -16.76 4.16 23.35
CA ALA A 231 -17.80 4.58 24.29
C ALA A 231 -18.75 3.42 24.61
N LYS A 232 -19.41 3.47 25.78
CA LYS A 232 -20.34 2.41 26.24
C LYS A 232 -21.54 2.14 25.31
N ASN A 233 -21.76 2.96 24.29
CA ASN A 233 -22.91 2.88 23.36
C ASN A 233 -22.55 2.38 21.96
N GLU A 234 -21.37 1.82 21.77
CA GLU A 234 -20.96 1.31 20.47
C GLU A 234 -21.47 -0.10 20.18
N THR A 235 -21.39 -0.49 18.89
CA THR A 235 -21.93 -1.77 18.45
C THR A 235 -21.32 -2.93 19.25
N VAL A 236 -22.17 -3.72 19.87
CA VAL A 236 -21.80 -4.93 20.65
C VAL A 236 -20.87 -5.80 19.80
N GLU A 237 -21.16 -5.95 18.50
CA GLU A 237 -20.38 -6.72 17.53
C GLU A 237 -18.95 -6.14 17.36
N GLY A 238 -18.78 -4.84 17.29
CA GLY A 238 -17.46 -4.20 17.17
C GLY A 238 -16.57 -4.49 18.37
N LEU A 239 -17.12 -4.42 19.57
CA LEU A 239 -16.40 -4.73 20.80
C LEU A 239 -16.00 -6.21 20.88
N GLU A 240 -16.89 -7.13 20.48
CA GLU A 240 -16.60 -8.56 20.42
C GLU A 240 -15.42 -8.88 19.50
N TYR A 241 -15.34 -8.23 18.31
CA TYR A 241 -14.18 -8.38 17.43
C TYR A 241 -12.88 -7.89 18.07
N VAL A 242 -12.90 -6.74 18.75
CA VAL A 242 -11.72 -6.20 19.44
C VAL A 242 -11.25 -7.14 20.54
N GLU A 243 -12.17 -7.66 21.34
CA GLU A 243 -11.87 -8.59 22.43
C GLU A 243 -11.29 -9.90 21.91
N PHE A 244 -11.92 -10.47 20.90
CA PHE A 244 -11.46 -11.69 20.26
C PHE A 244 -10.04 -11.52 19.68
N LEU A 245 -9.80 -10.44 18.94
CA LEU A 245 -8.50 -10.16 18.34
C LEU A 245 -7.41 -9.99 19.40
N LEU A 246 -7.72 -9.29 20.51
CA LEU A 246 -6.82 -9.13 21.64
C LEU A 246 -6.49 -10.47 22.33
N GLU A 247 -7.50 -11.31 22.55
CA GLU A 247 -7.31 -12.63 23.15
C GLU A 247 -6.48 -13.54 22.25
N GLU A 248 -6.79 -13.55 20.95
CA GLU A 248 -6.07 -14.39 19.99
C GLU A 248 -4.61 -13.94 19.84
N LEU A 249 -4.35 -12.64 19.80
CA LEU A 249 -2.98 -12.11 19.75
C LEU A 249 -2.16 -12.42 21.01
N LYS A 250 -2.78 -12.49 22.20
CA LYS A 250 -2.09 -12.82 23.46
C LYS A 250 -1.65 -14.27 23.57
N ARG A 251 -2.20 -15.17 22.75
CA ARG A 251 -1.78 -16.58 22.74
C ARG A 251 -0.31 -16.71 22.36
N GLU A 252 0.35 -17.72 22.89
CA GLU A 252 1.74 -18.03 22.52
C GLU A 252 1.88 -18.27 21.01
N LYS A 253 0.91 -18.95 20.40
CA LYS A 253 0.80 -19.21 18.97
C LYS A 253 -0.56 -18.72 18.45
N PRO A 254 -0.67 -17.47 17.99
CA PRO A 254 -1.89 -16.93 17.44
C PRO A 254 -2.30 -17.66 16.15
N LYS A 255 -3.59 -17.89 15.98
CA LYS A 255 -4.13 -18.47 14.75
C LYS A 255 -4.28 -17.43 13.66
N LEU A 256 -3.19 -17.16 12.95
CA LEU A 256 -3.08 -16.08 11.97
C LEU A 256 -4.17 -16.09 10.89
N PHE A 257 -4.63 -17.29 10.46
CA PHE A 257 -5.70 -17.42 9.48
C PHE A 257 -7.06 -16.91 10.01
N ILE A 258 -7.31 -17.04 11.33
CA ILE A 258 -8.53 -16.51 11.96
C ILE A 258 -8.44 -15.00 12.03
N ILE A 259 -7.29 -14.46 12.47
CA ILE A 259 -7.06 -13.02 12.50
C ILE A 259 -7.30 -12.43 11.10
N GLU A 260 -6.71 -13.00 10.05
CA GLU A 260 -6.87 -12.55 8.67
C GLU A 260 -8.33 -12.55 8.22
N SER A 261 -9.09 -13.61 8.54
CA SER A 261 -10.50 -13.73 8.18
C SER A 261 -11.41 -12.71 8.87
N LEU A 262 -11.01 -12.21 10.03
CA LEU A 262 -11.79 -11.25 10.81
C LEU A 262 -11.51 -9.78 10.45
N LEU A 263 -10.49 -9.46 9.65
CA LEU A 263 -10.15 -8.07 9.32
C LEU A 263 -11.27 -7.34 8.61
N THR A 264 -11.94 -8.00 7.66
CA THR A 264 -13.05 -7.40 6.91
C THR A 264 -14.31 -7.23 7.78
N PRO A 265 -14.79 -8.23 8.53
CA PRO A 265 -15.88 -8.07 9.49
C PRO A 265 -15.59 -7.00 10.54
N PHE A 266 -14.40 -6.99 11.14
CA PHE A 266 -13.96 -6.00 12.11
C PHE A 266 -14.08 -4.58 11.56
N ARG A 267 -13.57 -4.31 10.35
CA ARG A 267 -13.71 -3.00 9.70
C ARG A 267 -15.17 -2.61 9.47
N LYS A 268 -15.99 -3.56 9.03
CA LYS A 268 -17.41 -3.32 8.73
C LYS A 268 -18.21 -2.96 9.98
N ALA A 269 -17.88 -3.54 11.13
CA ALA A 269 -18.57 -3.27 12.40
C ALA A 269 -18.47 -1.81 12.84
N PHE A 270 -17.46 -1.06 12.36
CA PHE A 270 -17.26 0.36 12.70
C PHE A 270 -17.62 1.33 11.57
N VAL A 271 -18.14 0.85 10.43
CA VAL A 271 -18.57 1.72 9.32
C VAL A 271 -19.70 2.63 9.77
N GLY A 272 -19.51 3.95 9.57
CA GLY A 272 -20.50 4.98 9.98
C GLY A 272 -20.33 5.47 11.40
N THR A 273 -19.38 4.95 12.18
CA THR A 273 -19.03 5.44 13.51
C THR A 273 -17.85 6.43 13.45
N GLU A 274 -17.62 7.18 14.53
CA GLU A 274 -16.43 8.04 14.66
C GLU A 274 -15.11 7.24 14.72
N HIS A 275 -15.18 5.93 14.99
CA HIS A 275 -14.06 5.01 15.11
C HIS A 275 -13.74 4.27 13.82
N ALA A 276 -14.46 4.51 12.72
CA ALA A 276 -14.29 3.80 11.44
C ALA A 276 -12.86 3.84 10.89
N GLU A 277 -12.13 4.94 11.12
CA GLU A 277 -10.77 5.13 10.63
C GLU A 277 -9.73 4.42 11.47
N GLU A 278 -9.86 4.57 12.78
CA GLU A 278 -8.95 3.92 13.71
C GLU A 278 -9.07 2.39 13.57
N ALA A 279 -10.30 1.88 13.43
CA ALA A 279 -10.55 0.46 13.14
C ALA A 279 -9.89 0.00 11.83
N ARG A 280 -9.90 0.85 10.80
CA ARG A 280 -9.24 0.57 9.52
C ARG A 280 -7.72 0.52 9.65
N ASP A 281 -7.14 1.49 10.36
CA ASP A 281 -5.69 1.57 10.57
C ASP A 281 -5.19 0.36 11.39
N ILE A 282 -5.96 -0.07 12.38
CA ILE A 282 -5.68 -1.29 13.16
C ILE A 282 -5.80 -2.54 12.30
N ALA A 283 -6.83 -2.64 11.46
CA ALA A 283 -6.97 -3.76 10.53
C ALA A 283 -5.79 -3.87 9.56
N ASN A 284 -5.26 -2.73 9.08
CA ASN A 284 -4.06 -2.69 8.24
C ASN A 284 -2.81 -3.14 9.01
N SER A 285 -2.67 -2.73 10.28
CA SER A 285 -1.57 -3.19 11.15
C SER A 285 -1.65 -4.69 11.42
N LEU A 286 -2.84 -5.21 11.71
CA LEU A 286 -3.10 -6.64 11.88
C LEU A 286 -2.77 -7.43 10.62
N TRP A 287 -3.17 -6.95 9.47
CA TRP A 287 -2.87 -7.60 8.19
C TRP A 287 -1.35 -7.69 7.95
N ARG A 288 -0.62 -6.59 8.21
CA ARG A 288 0.85 -6.56 8.12
C ARG A 288 1.49 -7.56 9.09
N TYR A 289 1.05 -7.59 10.34
CA TYR A 289 1.50 -8.57 11.34
C TYR A 289 1.29 -10.01 10.85
N VAL A 290 0.09 -10.34 10.38
CA VAL A 290 -0.23 -11.67 9.84
C VAL A 290 0.69 -12.05 8.68
N LYS A 291 0.97 -11.12 7.77
CA LYS A 291 1.87 -11.37 6.63
C LYS A 291 3.33 -11.58 7.06
N ILE A 292 3.80 -10.89 8.08
CA ILE A 292 5.15 -11.04 8.62
C ILE A 292 5.30 -12.38 9.34
N GLU A 293 4.34 -12.75 10.19
CA GLU A 293 4.39 -13.96 11.02
C GLU A 293 3.99 -15.25 10.28
N ARG A 294 3.37 -15.12 9.09
CA ARG A 294 3.05 -16.23 8.21
C ARG A 294 3.98 -16.22 7.01
N PRO A 295 5.25 -16.66 7.18
CA PRO A 295 6.07 -16.93 6.03
C PRO A 295 5.30 -17.94 5.17
N SER A 296 5.27 -17.70 3.86
CA SER A 296 4.59 -18.56 2.92
C SER A 296 4.95 -20.02 3.25
N GLU A 297 3.97 -20.81 3.72
CA GLU A 297 4.10 -22.26 3.98
C GLU A 297 4.35 -23.04 2.68
N ARG A 298 5.27 -22.59 1.83
CA ARG A 298 5.55 -23.19 0.52
C ARG A 298 6.99 -23.66 0.33
N CYS A 299 7.71 -23.89 1.44
CA CYS A 299 9.04 -24.50 1.38
C CYS A 299 9.14 -25.81 2.19
N ILE A 300 8.07 -26.60 2.27
CA ILE A 300 8.18 -28.00 2.72
C ILE A 300 7.24 -28.84 1.86
N LYS A 301 7.68 -29.24 0.67
CA LYS A 301 7.48 -30.57 0.10
C LYS A 301 8.39 -30.72 -1.12
#